data_8297ae43c8aff9ba22d2176080ba976a
#
_entry.id   8297ae43c8aff9ba22d2176080ba976a
#
_cell.length_a   1.000
_cell.length_b   1.000
_cell.length_c   1.000
_cell.angle_alpha   90.00
_cell.angle_beta   90.00
_cell.angle_gamma   90.00
#
_symmetry.space_group_name_H-M   'P 1'
#
loop_
_entity.id
_entity.type
_entity.pdbx_description
1 polymer ?
#
loop_
_entity_poly.entity_id
_entity_poly.type
_entity_poly.pdbx_seq_one_letter_code
_entity_poly.pdbx_strand_id
1 'polypeptide(L)'
;RYDYLVLAVGSISNDFGTPGAREHALFLDDRTQADRFRKLLLNQCLRVSRAMMADPTSDARVRVVIVGGGATGVELAAELFNAAQGLAYYGLE
;
A
#
# COMPACT_ATOMS: atom_id res chain seq x y z
N ARG A 1 36.64 20.74 -2.16
CA ARG A 1 37.39 19.50 -1.95
C ARG A 1 36.70 18.71 -0.84
N TYR A 2 36.47 17.43 -1.06
CA TYR A 2 35.89 16.49 -0.10
C TYR A 2 36.66 15.19 -0.20
N ASP A 3 36.70 14.42 0.90
CA ASP A 3 37.41 13.15 0.99
C ASP A 3 36.50 11.98 0.64
N TYR A 4 35.17 12.15 0.85
CA TYR A 4 34.15 11.15 0.53
C TYR A 4 32.93 11.80 -0.14
N LEU A 5 32.35 11.11 -1.09
CA LEU A 5 31.11 11.50 -1.76
C LEU A 5 30.12 10.34 -1.75
N VAL A 6 28.91 10.59 -1.25
CA VAL A 6 27.80 9.62 -1.31
C VAL A 6 26.77 10.13 -2.32
N LEU A 7 26.47 9.33 -3.33
CA LEU A 7 25.43 9.57 -4.30
C LEU A 7 24.19 8.75 -3.92
N ALA A 8 23.14 9.44 -3.48
CA ALA A 8 21.90 8.81 -3.00
C ALA A 8 20.70 9.51 -3.66
N VAL A 9 20.66 9.49 -4.99
CA VAL A 9 19.68 10.22 -5.82
C VAL A 9 18.28 9.61 -5.79
N GLY A 10 18.13 8.38 -5.29
CA GLY A 10 16.85 7.66 -5.28
C GLY A 10 16.39 7.25 -6.68
N SER A 11 15.13 6.83 -6.74
CA SER A 11 14.45 6.46 -7.99
C SER A 11 13.00 6.90 -7.94
N ILE A 12 12.37 6.95 -9.09
CA ILE A 12 10.92 7.17 -9.24
C ILE A 12 10.31 6.00 -9.98
N SER A 13 9.04 5.72 -9.69
CA SER A 13 8.29 4.68 -10.40
C SER A 13 8.08 5.04 -11.87
N ASN A 14 8.19 4.04 -12.72
CA ASN A 14 7.93 4.16 -14.14
C ASN A 14 6.67 3.37 -14.51
N ASP A 15 5.71 4.04 -15.13
CA ASP A 15 4.47 3.43 -15.60
C ASP A 15 4.60 2.81 -17.00
N PHE A 16 5.74 2.99 -17.65
CA PHE A 16 6.03 2.51 -19.03
C PHE A 16 4.96 2.93 -20.05
N GLY A 17 4.27 4.05 -19.81
CA GLY A 17 3.19 4.53 -20.67
C GLY A 17 1.94 3.65 -20.63
N THR A 18 1.76 2.82 -19.60
CA THR A 18 0.58 1.97 -19.43
C THR A 18 -0.66 2.85 -19.25
N PRO A 19 -1.67 2.74 -20.15
CA PRO A 19 -2.88 3.55 -20.05
C PRO A 19 -3.59 3.34 -18.71
N GLY A 20 -3.99 4.45 -18.07
CA GLY A 20 -4.67 4.45 -16.79
C GLY A 20 -3.79 4.24 -15.55
N ALA A 21 -2.51 3.90 -15.71
CA ALA A 21 -1.64 3.66 -14.56
C ALA A 21 -1.50 4.90 -13.68
N ARG A 22 -1.27 6.08 -14.27
CA ARG A 22 -1.13 7.33 -13.51
C ARG A 22 -2.42 7.80 -12.86
N GLU A 23 -3.56 7.45 -13.45
CA GLU A 23 -4.88 7.89 -13.01
C GLU A 23 -5.42 7.01 -11.89
N HIS A 24 -5.12 5.72 -11.91
CA HIS A 24 -5.77 4.72 -11.06
C HIS A 24 -4.83 4.04 -10.06
N ALA A 25 -3.51 4.04 -10.30
CA ALA A 25 -2.55 3.46 -9.37
C ALA A 25 -2.10 4.47 -8.30
N LEU A 26 -1.72 3.95 -7.14
CA LEU A 26 -1.01 4.68 -6.10
C LEU A 26 0.48 4.36 -6.23
N PHE A 27 1.29 5.38 -6.44
CA PHE A 27 2.73 5.26 -6.46
C PHE A 27 3.28 5.40 -5.03
N LEU A 28 4.40 4.77 -4.74
CA LEU A 28 5.06 4.78 -3.43
C LEU A 28 6.52 5.22 -3.58
N ASP A 29 6.72 6.39 -4.16
CA ASP A 29 8.04 6.95 -4.40
C ASP A 29 8.53 7.84 -3.26
N ASP A 30 7.62 8.38 -2.45
CA ASP A 30 7.92 9.29 -1.37
C ASP A 30 7.01 9.08 -0.14
N ARG A 31 7.37 9.76 0.95
CA ARG A 31 6.63 9.69 2.22
C ARG A 31 5.18 10.18 2.09
N THR A 32 4.93 11.21 1.31
CA THR A 32 3.58 11.76 1.14
C THR A 32 2.65 10.75 0.48
N GLN A 33 3.16 10.07 -0.53
CA GLN A 33 2.44 8.98 -1.21
C GLN A 33 2.20 7.79 -0.28
N ALA A 34 3.19 7.42 0.52
CA ALA A 34 3.05 6.35 1.52
C ALA A 34 1.99 6.71 2.59
N ASP A 35 1.98 7.94 3.10
CA ASP A 35 0.97 8.41 4.05
C ASP A 35 -0.44 8.43 3.43
N ARG A 36 -0.56 8.81 2.16
CA ARG A 36 -1.83 8.74 1.42
C ARG A 36 -2.31 7.30 1.29
N PHE A 37 -1.45 6.38 0.88
CA PHE A 37 -1.76 4.96 0.79
C PHE A 37 -2.24 4.41 2.14
N ARG A 38 -1.51 4.68 3.22
CA ARG A 38 -1.87 4.25 4.57
C ARG A 38 -3.27 4.72 4.97
N LYS A 39 -3.59 5.99 4.75
CA LYS A 39 -4.91 6.56 5.07
C LYS A 39 -6.02 5.88 4.28
N LEU A 40 -5.80 5.65 2.98
CA LEU A 40 -6.78 4.98 2.12
C LEU A 40 -7.00 3.52 2.56
N LEU A 41 -5.92 2.80 2.86
CA LEU A 41 -5.99 1.42 3.33
C LEU A 41 -6.78 1.32 4.64
N LEU A 42 -6.46 2.14 5.64
CA LEU A 42 -7.16 2.16 6.93
C LEU A 42 -8.65 2.51 6.75
N ASN A 43 -8.98 3.48 5.90
CA ASN A 43 -10.36 3.83 5.61
C ASN A 43 -11.12 2.66 4.97
N GLN A 44 -10.49 1.90 4.07
CA GLN A 44 -11.10 0.71 3.49
C GLN A 44 -11.30 -0.39 4.53
N CYS A 45 -10.33 -0.63 5.40
CA CYS A 45 -10.48 -1.58 6.50
C CYS A 45 -11.67 -1.21 7.41
N LEU A 46 -11.80 0.05 7.79
CA LEU A 46 -12.93 0.52 8.58
C LEU A 46 -14.28 0.36 7.86
N ARG A 47 -14.33 0.62 6.56
CA ARG A 47 -15.55 0.42 5.77
C ARG A 47 -15.97 -1.05 5.73
N VAL A 48 -15.00 -1.93 5.48
CA VAL A 48 -15.24 -3.39 5.46
C VAL A 48 -15.68 -3.87 6.82
N SER A 49 -15.00 -3.49 7.90
CA SER A 49 -15.37 -3.84 9.26
C SER A 49 -16.81 -3.42 9.59
N ARG A 50 -17.20 -2.19 9.25
CA ARG A 50 -18.58 -1.72 9.46
C ARG A 50 -19.61 -2.51 8.63
N ALA A 51 -19.28 -2.86 7.39
CA ALA A 51 -20.16 -3.65 6.54
C ALA A 51 -20.36 -5.05 7.12
N MET A 52 -19.31 -5.70 7.61
CA MET A 52 -19.39 -7.01 8.25
C MET A 52 -20.14 -6.98 9.59
N MET A 53 -20.00 -5.89 10.36
CA MET A 53 -20.78 -5.70 11.59
C MET A 53 -22.27 -5.51 11.32
N ALA A 54 -22.63 -4.84 10.22
CA ALA A 54 -24.01 -4.62 9.81
C ALA A 54 -24.63 -5.87 9.20
N ASP A 55 -23.85 -6.66 8.47
CA ASP A 55 -24.28 -7.91 7.84
C ASP A 55 -23.12 -8.94 7.93
N PRO A 56 -23.19 -9.88 8.90
CA PRO A 56 -22.18 -10.93 9.06
C PRO A 56 -22.04 -11.86 7.84
N THR A 57 -22.99 -11.84 6.91
CA THR A 57 -22.93 -12.62 5.66
C THR A 57 -22.26 -11.85 4.53
N SER A 58 -21.86 -10.60 4.77
CA SER A 58 -21.21 -9.74 3.79
C SER A 58 -19.88 -10.32 3.32
N ASP A 59 -19.67 -10.35 2.00
CA ASP A 59 -18.38 -10.69 1.39
C ASP A 59 -17.47 -9.46 1.19
N ALA A 60 -17.67 -8.42 2.01
CA ALA A 60 -16.87 -7.21 1.96
C ALA A 60 -15.42 -7.51 2.33
N ARG A 61 -14.48 -7.11 1.46
CA ARG A 61 -13.04 -7.35 1.64
C ARG A 61 -12.22 -6.16 1.19
N VAL A 62 -11.07 -5.97 1.81
CA VAL A 62 -10.04 -5.10 1.27
C VAL A 62 -9.20 -5.90 0.28
N ARG A 63 -9.10 -5.41 -0.95
CA ARG A 63 -8.27 -6.02 -1.98
C ARG A 63 -7.18 -5.04 -2.36
N VAL A 64 -5.94 -5.50 -2.31
CA VAL A 64 -4.77 -4.73 -2.71
C VAL A 64 -4.07 -5.49 -3.83
N VAL A 65 -3.80 -4.81 -4.93
CA VAL A 65 -3.01 -5.33 -6.03
C VAL A 65 -1.70 -4.57 -6.07
N ILE A 66 -0.59 -5.29 -6.03
CA ILE A 66 0.76 -4.74 -6.12
C ILE A 66 1.26 -5.00 -7.53
N VAL A 67 1.62 -3.92 -8.23
CA VAL A 67 2.18 -3.99 -9.56
C VAL A 67 3.68 -3.83 -9.48
N GLY A 68 4.40 -4.87 -9.87
CA GLY A 68 5.86 -4.93 -9.83
C GLY A 68 6.37 -5.95 -8.82
N GLY A 69 7.30 -6.79 -9.26
CA GLY A 69 7.96 -7.83 -8.46
C GLY A 69 9.39 -7.49 -8.03
N GLY A 70 9.75 -6.20 -8.02
CA GLY A 70 11.03 -5.73 -7.48
C GLY A 70 11.02 -5.71 -5.94
N ALA A 71 12.15 -5.30 -5.35
CA ALA A 71 12.33 -5.27 -3.89
C ALA A 71 11.20 -4.52 -3.18
N THR A 72 10.85 -3.32 -3.62
CA THR A 72 9.78 -2.49 -3.02
C THR A 72 8.42 -3.22 -3.03
N GLY A 73 8.06 -3.88 -4.13
CA GLY A 73 6.79 -4.60 -4.20
C GLY A 73 6.74 -5.81 -3.26
N VAL A 74 7.83 -6.55 -3.17
CA VAL A 74 7.97 -7.72 -2.28
C VAL A 74 7.94 -7.28 -0.81
N GLU A 75 8.67 -6.23 -0.45
CA GLU A 75 8.69 -5.67 0.91
C GLU A 75 7.31 -5.15 1.31
N LEU A 76 6.63 -4.42 0.41
CA LEU A 76 5.26 -3.94 0.65
C LEU A 76 4.31 -5.11 0.88
N ALA A 77 4.41 -6.18 0.10
CA ALA A 77 3.56 -7.36 0.27
C ALA A 77 3.75 -8.01 1.64
N ALA A 78 5.01 -8.15 2.08
CA ALA A 78 5.34 -8.69 3.40
C ALA A 78 4.81 -7.82 4.54
N GLU A 79 4.99 -6.50 4.44
CA GLU A 79 4.50 -5.55 5.44
C GLU A 79 2.96 -5.51 5.51
N LEU A 80 2.27 -5.58 4.38
CA LEU A 80 0.81 -5.66 4.36
C LEU A 80 0.30 -6.95 4.98
N PHE A 81 0.98 -8.07 4.76
CA PHE A 81 0.65 -9.34 5.40
C PHE A 81 0.81 -9.26 6.93
N ASN A 82 1.92 -8.72 7.40
CA ASN A 82 2.15 -8.49 8.83
C ASN A 82 1.11 -7.53 9.43
N ALA A 83 0.80 -6.44 8.73
CA ALA A 83 -0.20 -5.47 9.17
C ALA A 83 -1.60 -6.08 9.26
N ALA A 84 -1.97 -6.96 8.32
CA ALA A 84 -3.24 -7.66 8.36
C ALA A 84 -3.37 -8.54 9.63
N GLN A 85 -2.31 -9.26 9.99
CA GLN A 85 -2.30 -10.04 11.24
C GLN A 85 -2.44 -9.15 12.49
N GLY A 86 -1.79 -7.98 12.48
CA GLY A 86 -1.92 -6.99 13.55
C GLY A 86 -3.34 -6.41 13.65
N LEU A 87 -4.00 -6.16 12.52
CA LEU A 87 -5.37 -5.63 12.48
C LEU A 87 -6.38 -6.66 13.02
N ALA A 88 -6.17 -7.94 12.80
CA ALA A 88 -7.00 -9.00 13.37
C ALA A 88 -7.00 -8.97 14.90
N TYR A 89 -5.87 -8.64 15.53
CA TYR A 89 -5.79 -8.45 16.99
C TYR A 89 -6.74 -7.34 17.51
N TYR A 90 -7.03 -6.35 16.68
CA TYR A 90 -7.98 -5.27 17.00
C TYR A 90 -9.41 -5.53 16.50
N GLY A 91 -9.72 -6.77 16.08
CA GLY A 91 -11.04 -7.15 15.59
C GLY A 91 -11.36 -6.64 14.18
N LEU A 92 -10.34 -6.37 13.38
CA LEU A 92 -10.44 -5.99 11.98
C LEU A 92 -10.00 -7.17 11.09
N GLU A 93 -10.71 -8.29 11.18
CA GLU A 93 -10.46 -9.50 10.37
C GLU A 93 -10.88 -9.37 8.91
#